data_b1fb3085e606aa4a4238b18202471aaf
#
_entry.id   b1fb3085e606aa4a4238b18202471aaf
#
_cell.length_a   1.000
_cell.length_b   1.000
_cell.length_c   1.000
_cell.angle_alpha   90.00
_cell.angle_beta   90.00
_cell.angle_gamma   90.00
#
_symmetry.space_group_name_H-M   'P 1'
#
loop_
_entity.id
_entity.type
_entity.pdbx_description
1 polymer ?
#
loop_
_entity_poly.entity_id
_entity_poly.type
_entity_poly.pdbx_seq_one_letter_code
_entity_poly.pdbx_strand_id
1 'polypeptide(L)'
;VYGDAKVYGDAKVSGDARVYGDARVFGNAQVSGNAQVYGDAKVFKMSHYLVVGPLGSRDDFTTFFRTKHLTIGVKCGCFKGDTDEFFRAVEKTHRKNKHAQAYKAAIALAESRIDLNEEENDEEES
;
A
#
# COMPACT_ATOMS: atom_id res chain seq x y z
N VAL A 1 -11.09 4.66 9.18
CA VAL A 1 -11.55 5.13 7.87
C VAL A 1 -11.81 6.62 7.96
N TYR A 2 -11.15 7.39 7.14
CA TYR A 2 -11.22 8.85 7.23
C TYR A 2 -11.47 9.45 5.86
N GLY A 3 -11.96 10.68 5.86
CA GLY A 3 -12.15 11.43 4.62
C GLY A 3 -13.21 10.78 3.76
N ASP A 4 -12.95 10.70 2.46
CA ASP A 4 -13.90 10.12 1.54
C ASP A 4 -13.63 8.64 1.31
N ALA A 5 -12.78 8.03 2.11
CA ALA A 5 -12.47 6.62 1.96
C ALA A 5 -13.69 5.75 2.25
N LYS A 6 -13.79 4.63 1.57
CA LYS A 6 -14.93 3.75 1.72
C LYS A 6 -14.49 2.32 1.93
N VAL A 7 -15.13 1.64 2.87
CA VAL A 7 -14.92 0.23 3.11
C VAL A 7 -16.27 -0.43 3.00
N TYR A 8 -16.43 -1.37 2.08
CA TYR A 8 -17.74 -1.96 1.86
C TYR A 8 -17.61 -3.41 1.40
N GLY A 9 -18.73 -4.04 1.14
CA GLY A 9 -18.75 -5.46 0.82
C GLY A 9 -18.39 -6.26 2.05
N ASP A 10 -17.56 -7.28 1.86
CA ASP A 10 -17.12 -8.11 2.98
C ASP A 10 -15.74 -7.68 3.48
N ALA A 11 -15.30 -6.51 3.08
CA ALA A 11 -13.97 -6.05 3.48
C ALA A 11 -13.92 -5.70 4.96
N LYS A 12 -12.76 -5.83 5.55
CA LYS A 12 -12.55 -5.55 6.96
C LYS A 12 -11.30 -4.72 7.16
N VAL A 13 -11.37 -3.77 8.07
CA VAL A 13 -10.21 -2.97 8.46
C VAL A 13 -10.08 -3.10 9.97
N SER A 14 -8.95 -3.56 10.44
CA SER A 14 -8.78 -3.85 11.86
C SER A 14 -7.40 -3.46 12.35
N GLY A 15 -7.17 -3.64 13.64
CA GLY A 15 -5.90 -3.29 14.26
C GLY A 15 -5.66 -1.79 14.19
N ASP A 16 -4.43 -1.39 13.91
CA ASP A 16 -4.09 0.00 13.80
C ASP A 16 -4.12 0.47 12.35
N ALA A 17 -4.73 -0.28 11.47
CA ALA A 17 -4.78 0.05 10.06
C ALA A 17 -5.59 1.32 9.81
N ARG A 18 -5.19 2.09 8.81
CA ARG A 18 -5.85 3.32 8.46
C ARG A 18 -6.19 3.32 6.98
N VAL A 19 -7.41 3.74 6.66
CA VAL A 19 -7.86 3.88 5.28
C VAL A 19 -8.38 5.31 5.16
N TYR A 20 -7.81 6.09 4.26
CA TYR A 20 -8.17 7.51 4.18
C TYR A 20 -7.99 8.05 2.76
N GLY A 21 -8.26 9.34 2.59
CA GLY A 21 -8.24 9.95 1.28
C GLY A 21 -9.43 9.45 0.47
N ASP A 22 -9.18 9.11 -0.78
CA ASP A 22 -10.22 8.57 -1.63
C ASP A 22 -10.10 7.06 -1.77
N ALA A 23 -9.41 6.41 -0.86
CA ALA A 23 -9.16 4.98 -0.94
C ALA A 23 -10.44 4.17 -0.84
N ARG A 24 -10.46 3.04 -1.51
CA ARG A 24 -11.59 2.13 -1.46
C ARG A 24 -11.11 0.74 -1.13
N VAL A 25 -11.75 0.12 -0.16
CA VAL A 25 -11.44 -1.25 0.25
C VAL A 25 -12.76 -2.01 0.20
N PHE A 26 -12.83 -3.05 -0.61
CA PHE A 26 -14.08 -3.76 -0.77
C PHE A 26 -13.83 -5.23 -1.12
N GLY A 27 -14.84 -5.93 -1.55
CA GLY A 27 -14.71 -7.34 -1.86
C GLY A 27 -14.34 -8.12 -0.61
N ASN A 28 -13.34 -8.96 -0.71
CA ASN A 28 -12.91 -9.77 0.42
C ASN A 28 -11.61 -9.27 1.04
N ALA A 29 -11.21 -8.05 0.76
CA ALA A 29 -9.94 -7.53 1.28
C ALA A 29 -9.99 -7.36 2.79
N GLN A 30 -8.88 -7.62 3.45
CA GLN A 30 -8.78 -7.44 4.89
C GLN A 30 -7.54 -6.62 5.15
N VAL A 31 -7.71 -5.39 5.58
CA VAL A 31 -6.59 -4.47 5.84
C VAL A 31 -6.39 -4.42 7.35
N SER A 32 -5.24 -4.83 7.81
CA SER A 32 -5.01 -4.95 9.25
C SER A 32 -3.59 -4.57 9.62
N GLY A 33 -3.28 -4.72 10.89
CA GLY A 33 -1.96 -4.41 11.41
C GLY A 33 -1.68 -2.93 11.33
N ASN A 34 -0.52 -2.57 10.80
CA ASN A 34 -0.12 -1.18 10.69
C ASN A 34 -0.24 -0.64 9.27
N ALA A 35 -1.09 -1.24 8.46
CA ALA A 35 -1.27 -0.81 7.08
C ALA A 35 -1.86 0.59 6.99
N GLN A 36 -1.43 1.35 6.00
CA GLN A 36 -1.98 2.68 5.74
C GLN A 36 -2.33 2.76 4.26
N VAL A 37 -3.60 2.65 3.95
CA VAL A 37 -4.09 2.65 2.57
C VAL A 37 -4.73 4.01 2.32
N TYR A 38 -4.24 4.74 1.33
CA TYR A 38 -4.69 6.10 1.13
C TYR A 38 -4.72 6.50 -0.34
N GLY A 39 -5.14 7.72 -0.58
CA GLY A 39 -5.08 8.29 -1.93
C GLY A 39 -5.99 7.57 -2.90
N ASP A 40 -5.44 7.15 -4.02
CA ASP A 40 -6.21 6.50 -5.05
C ASP A 40 -6.25 4.99 -4.90
N ALA A 41 -6.02 4.47 -3.72
CA ALA A 41 -5.99 3.03 -3.51
C ALA A 41 -7.32 2.38 -3.87
N LYS A 42 -7.23 1.21 -4.47
CA LYS A 42 -8.41 0.43 -4.79
C LYS A 42 -8.05 -1.01 -4.49
N VAL A 43 -8.43 -1.49 -3.32
CA VAL A 43 -8.01 -2.77 -2.78
C VAL A 43 -9.23 -3.64 -2.58
N PHE A 44 -9.31 -4.75 -3.28
CA PHE A 44 -10.43 -5.67 -3.10
C PHE A 44 -9.99 -7.14 -3.04
N LYS A 45 -8.68 -7.37 -2.95
CA LYS A 45 -8.13 -8.70 -2.71
C LYS A 45 -6.96 -8.57 -1.77
N MET A 46 -6.57 -9.64 -1.12
CA MET A 46 -5.39 -9.61 -0.25
C MET A 46 -4.13 -9.32 -1.07
N SER A 47 -4.09 -9.66 -2.34
CA SER A 47 -2.94 -9.39 -3.17
C SER A 47 -2.87 -7.97 -3.68
N HIS A 48 -3.73 -7.07 -3.19
CA HIS A 48 -3.71 -5.68 -3.61
C HIS A 48 -3.00 -4.78 -2.62
N TYR A 49 -2.48 -5.32 -1.52
CA TYR A 49 -1.65 -4.51 -0.63
C TYR A 49 -0.62 -5.38 0.07
N LEU A 50 0.41 -4.74 0.57
CA LEU A 50 1.49 -5.43 1.27
C LEU A 50 2.06 -4.47 2.30
N VAL A 51 2.29 -4.95 3.52
CA VAL A 51 2.93 -4.15 4.56
C VAL A 51 4.23 -4.81 4.91
N VAL A 52 5.31 -4.06 4.89
CA VAL A 52 6.64 -4.58 5.21
C VAL A 52 7.24 -3.71 6.32
N GLY A 53 7.75 -4.33 7.33
CA GLY A 53 8.43 -3.60 8.37
C GLY A 53 8.63 -4.43 9.62
N PRO A 54 9.33 -3.86 10.57
CA PRO A 54 9.86 -2.48 10.56
C PRO A 54 11.07 -2.35 9.65
N LEU A 55 11.18 -1.24 8.97
CA LEU A 55 12.27 -0.98 8.06
C LEU A 55 12.86 0.41 8.30
N GLY A 56 14.09 0.57 7.92
CA GLY A 56 14.76 1.87 7.95
C GLY A 56 15.26 2.24 9.32
N SER A 57 15.83 3.43 9.42
CA SER A 57 16.44 3.86 10.66
C SER A 57 15.41 4.17 11.75
N ARG A 58 14.16 4.36 11.38
CA ARG A 58 13.12 4.64 12.35
C ARG A 58 12.22 3.45 12.61
N ASP A 59 12.53 2.30 12.05
CA ASP A 59 11.74 1.10 12.21
C ASP A 59 10.28 1.33 11.83
N ASP A 60 10.05 1.98 10.70
CA ASP A 60 8.71 2.26 10.23
C ASP A 60 8.15 1.13 9.41
N PHE A 61 6.84 1.13 9.25
CA PHE A 61 6.18 0.16 8.37
C PHE A 61 5.88 0.83 7.05
N THR A 62 6.11 0.12 5.96
CA THR A 62 5.85 0.60 4.61
C THR A 62 4.67 -0.15 4.06
N THR A 63 3.67 0.57 3.56
CA THR A 63 2.50 -0.04 2.94
C THR A 63 2.54 0.21 1.44
N PHE A 64 2.42 -0.88 0.67
CA PHE A 64 2.28 -0.81 -0.77
C PHE A 64 0.85 -1.20 -1.11
N PHE A 65 0.23 -0.52 -2.05
CA PHE A 65 -1.17 -0.82 -2.38
C PHE A 65 -1.44 -0.56 -3.85
N ARG A 66 -2.38 -1.30 -4.39
CA ARG A 66 -2.81 -1.10 -5.76
C ARG A 66 -3.66 0.16 -5.84
N THR A 67 -3.44 0.97 -6.84
CA THR A 67 -4.23 2.19 -7.04
C THR A 67 -5.25 1.97 -8.14
N LYS A 68 -6.20 2.89 -8.27
CA LYS A 68 -7.19 2.81 -9.32
C LYS A 68 -6.58 2.96 -10.71
N HIS A 69 -5.34 3.46 -10.78
CA HIS A 69 -4.66 3.62 -12.06
C HIS A 69 -3.78 2.41 -12.39
N LEU A 70 -3.93 1.33 -11.64
CA LEU A 70 -3.16 0.11 -11.84
C LEU A 70 -1.66 0.33 -11.66
N THR A 71 -1.34 1.09 -10.65
CA THR A 71 0.04 1.31 -10.25
C THR A 71 0.16 0.94 -8.78
N ILE A 72 1.36 0.98 -8.23
CA ILE A 72 1.57 0.67 -6.84
C ILE A 72 1.88 1.96 -6.09
N GLY A 73 1.02 2.30 -5.14
CA GLY A 73 1.26 3.44 -4.27
C GLY A 73 2.03 3.01 -3.04
N VAL A 74 2.71 3.94 -2.41
CA VAL A 74 3.55 3.66 -1.25
C VAL A 74 3.30 4.68 -0.16
N LYS A 75 3.16 4.20 1.07
CA LYS A 75 3.09 5.07 2.23
C LYS A 75 4.10 4.57 3.24
N CYS A 76 5.05 5.40 3.61
CA CYS A 76 6.08 5.04 4.58
C CYS A 76 6.42 6.27 5.41
N GLY A 77 6.06 6.28 6.67
CA GLY A 77 6.27 7.45 7.52
C GLY A 77 5.61 8.66 6.92
N CYS A 78 6.38 9.67 6.59
CA CYS A 78 5.87 10.88 5.96
C CYS A 78 5.85 10.79 4.43
N PHE A 79 6.39 9.72 3.86
CA PHE A 79 6.47 9.60 2.41
C PHE A 79 5.14 9.13 1.83
N LYS A 80 4.75 9.71 0.72
CA LYS A 80 3.59 9.28 -0.04
C LYS A 80 3.95 9.42 -1.52
N GLY A 81 3.71 8.40 -2.31
CA GLY A 81 4.00 8.47 -3.73
C GLY A 81 3.92 7.10 -4.37
N ASP A 82 4.51 6.94 -5.53
CA ASP A 82 4.53 5.64 -6.19
C ASP A 82 5.89 4.98 -5.94
N THR A 83 6.09 3.79 -6.50
CA THR A 83 7.33 3.05 -6.24
C THR A 83 8.55 3.75 -6.84
N ASP A 84 8.41 4.41 -7.99
CA ASP A 84 9.54 5.11 -8.57
C ASP A 84 9.95 6.30 -7.73
N GLU A 85 8.97 7.04 -7.23
CA GLU A 85 9.25 8.17 -6.36
C GLU A 85 9.87 7.69 -5.06
N PHE A 86 9.38 6.56 -4.53
CA PHE A 86 9.91 6.01 -3.30
C PHE A 86 11.36 5.54 -3.51
N PHE A 87 11.62 4.88 -4.63
CA PHE A 87 12.97 4.42 -4.93
C PHE A 87 13.94 5.61 -4.98
N ARG A 88 13.54 6.71 -5.62
CA ARG A 88 14.40 7.88 -5.69
C ARG A 88 14.60 8.52 -4.32
N ALA A 89 13.56 8.56 -3.50
CA ALA A 89 13.68 9.12 -2.16
C ALA A 89 14.62 8.27 -1.30
N VAL A 90 14.58 6.96 -1.44
CA VAL A 90 15.44 6.06 -0.70
C VAL A 90 16.89 6.28 -1.15
N GLU A 91 17.12 6.40 -2.45
CA GLU A 91 18.47 6.62 -2.94
C GLU A 91 19.04 7.95 -2.44
N LYS A 92 18.21 8.97 -2.40
CA LYS A 92 18.66 10.27 -1.96
C LYS A 92 19.00 10.27 -0.47
N THR A 93 18.20 9.59 0.34
CA THR A 93 18.36 9.61 1.79
C THR A 93 19.39 8.61 2.29
N HIS A 94 19.36 7.41 1.76
CA HIS A 94 20.18 6.33 2.30
C HIS A 94 21.28 5.85 1.35
N ARG A 95 21.23 6.28 0.11
CA ARG A 95 22.22 5.92 -0.90
C ARG A 95 22.30 4.39 -1.01
N LYS A 96 23.45 3.80 -0.67
CA LYS A 96 23.61 2.38 -0.80
C LYS A 96 23.80 1.64 0.50
N ASN A 97 23.39 2.24 1.60
CA ASN A 97 23.57 1.58 2.89
C ASN A 97 22.54 0.46 3.07
N LYS A 98 22.56 -0.18 4.24
CA LYS A 98 21.68 -1.33 4.48
C LYS A 98 20.19 -0.95 4.44
N HIS A 99 19.87 0.30 4.81
CA HIS A 99 18.48 0.72 4.80
C HIS A 99 18.00 0.86 3.36
N ALA A 100 18.83 1.35 2.46
CA ALA A 100 18.47 1.43 1.06
C ALA A 100 18.26 0.04 0.48
N GLN A 101 19.10 -0.91 0.85
CA GLN A 101 18.95 -2.25 0.35
C GLN A 101 17.64 -2.88 0.84
N ALA A 102 17.28 -2.64 2.09
CA ALA A 102 16.03 -3.18 2.65
C ALA A 102 14.82 -2.59 1.93
N TYR A 103 14.82 -1.29 1.69
CA TYR A 103 13.71 -0.66 1.00
C TYR A 103 13.62 -1.13 -0.45
N LYS A 104 14.75 -1.31 -1.12
CA LYS A 104 14.74 -1.80 -2.50
C LYS A 104 14.21 -3.22 -2.57
N ALA A 105 14.56 -4.04 -1.59
CA ALA A 105 14.02 -5.40 -1.52
C ALA A 105 12.51 -5.38 -1.29
N ALA A 106 12.03 -4.44 -0.46
CA ALA A 106 10.61 -4.31 -0.22
C ALA A 106 9.87 -3.89 -1.48
N ILE A 107 10.44 -2.97 -2.27
CA ILE A 107 9.84 -2.55 -3.52
C ILE A 107 9.76 -3.73 -4.48
N ALA A 108 10.83 -4.51 -4.60
CA ALA A 108 10.83 -5.66 -5.47
C ALA A 108 9.79 -6.70 -5.04
N LEU A 109 9.65 -6.90 -3.74
CA LEU A 109 8.65 -7.81 -3.22
C LEU A 109 7.24 -7.31 -3.57
N ALA A 110 7.01 -6.03 -3.41
CA ALA A 110 5.70 -5.46 -3.72
C ALA A 110 5.38 -5.62 -5.21
N GLU A 111 6.38 -5.39 -6.07
CA GLU A 111 6.16 -5.53 -7.50
C GLU A 111 5.85 -6.97 -7.90
N SER A 112 6.38 -7.93 -7.16
CA SER A 112 6.10 -9.32 -7.47
C SER A 112 4.80 -9.80 -6.83
N ARG A 113 4.36 -9.15 -5.77
CA ARG A 113 3.23 -9.63 -4.99
C ARG A 113 1.92 -8.94 -5.34
N ILE A 114 1.96 -7.66 -5.65
CA ILE A 114 0.74 -6.89 -5.86
C ILE A 114 0.20 -7.14 -7.27
N ASP A 115 -1.06 -7.59 -7.31
CA ASP A 115 -1.72 -7.92 -8.56
C ASP A 115 -2.29 -6.66 -9.16
N LEU A 116 -1.82 -6.27 -10.31
CA LEU A 116 -2.30 -5.07 -10.99
C LEU A 116 -3.28 -5.36 -12.12
N ASN A 117 -3.81 -6.58 -12.18
CA ASN A 117 -4.78 -6.90 -13.19
C ASN A 117 -6.09 -6.17 -12.99
N GLU A 118 -6.79 -5.92 -14.07
CA GLU A 118 -8.00 -5.21 -13.97
C GLU A 118 -9.22 -5.99 -13.73
N GLU A 119 -9.20 -7.13 -13.22
CA GLU A 119 -10.37 -7.85 -13.08
C GLU A 119 -11.13 -7.61 -11.94
N GLU A 120 -11.56 -6.51 -11.71
CA GLU A 120 -12.27 -6.27 -10.55
C GLU A 120 -13.64 -6.57 -10.70
N ASN A 121 -14.03 -6.42 -11.74
CA ASN A 121 -15.29 -6.67 -12.08
C ASN A 121 -16.26 -6.64 -11.06
N ASP A 122 -16.79 -7.36 -10.96
CA ASP A 122 -17.97 -7.48 -10.44
C ASP A 122 -18.29 -7.10 -9.15
N GLU A 123 -17.56 -7.31 -8.29
CA GLU A 123 -17.91 -7.04 -7.02
C GLU A 123 -18.29 -5.69 -6.82
N GLU A 124 -17.70 -4.80 -7.41
CA GLU A 124 -17.98 -3.51 -7.05
C GLU A 124 -19.17 -3.07 -7.70
N GLU A 125 -19.57 -3.71 -8.72
CA GLU A 125 -20.73 -3.28 -9.29
C GLU A 125 -21.86 -3.73 -8.53
N SER A 126 -21.73 -4.66 -7.75
CA SER A 126 -22.87 -5.14 -7.02
C SER A 126 -23.26 -4.31 -5.85
#